data_e35bd52a3b53ee89a13abbd0ad2446c7
#
_entry.id   e35bd52a3b53ee89a13abbd0ad2446c7
#
_cell.length_a   1.000
_cell.length_b   1.000
_cell.length_c   1.000
_cell.angle_alpha   90.00
_cell.angle_beta   90.00
_cell.angle_gamma   90.00
#
_symmetry.space_group_name_H-M   'P 1'
#
loop_
_entity.id
_entity.type
_entity.pdbx_description
1 polymer ?
#
loop_
_entity_poly.entity_id
_entity_poly.type
_entity_poly.pdbx_seq_one_letter_code
_entity_poly.pdbx_strand_id
1 'polypeptide(L)'
;MRRFFALLCFVGLALSAVAQKSEDSKLSVDLYGFIRNEIFIDSYKGLDAANELFYLVPLYVGQDDNGADINEQYSSNLSAIASRLGVKVAGPEIFGAKTSGTIEFDFGGIVKTEPTLFRIRHANMVFDWEKTRLVVGQTWHPFWGGGAFPSVAGLNTGAPFQAFNRSPQIRYDLLAGDWTVSGAAVYENQYTSKCFDASNYSSPTQAQRNGVMPELVWSAEYKKSGLTVGAGAQIKRIKPRMTVTGTAGKFKAEEFLASTGFMAYLKHASDRFTITAKGYYGQNMTHLTFLGGYGVATRDEVTGEETYTNYTNYTTLLNMVYGRKWQAGVMLGYGGNLGTDAALYDEGSGKGIVTGLLPNVQDLARVAPNVALNVSKFRLVVEYEMTTANYGAGTFDFSDGLYADKHRATNHRCIAMMMYFF
;
A
#
# COMPACT_ATOMS: atom_id res chain seq x y z
N MET A 1 -5.42 -30.96 13.83
CA MET A 1 -6.85 -30.91 14.12
C MET A 1 -7.19 -30.54 15.57
N ARG A 2 -6.64 -31.17 16.62
CA ARG A 2 -6.97 -30.82 18.04
C ARG A 2 -6.64 -29.38 18.46
N ARG A 3 -5.62 -28.72 17.89
CA ARG A 3 -5.24 -27.34 18.24
C ARG A 3 -6.12 -26.28 17.55
N PHE A 4 -6.72 -26.61 16.42
CA PHE A 4 -7.64 -25.71 15.70
C PHE A 4 -9.03 -25.66 16.39
N PHE A 5 -9.50 -26.78 16.92
CA PHE A 5 -10.74 -26.81 17.71
C PHE A 5 -10.61 -26.04 19.02
N ALA A 6 -9.42 -26.04 19.66
CA ALA A 6 -9.17 -25.28 20.87
C ALA A 6 -9.22 -23.75 20.63
N LEU A 7 -8.76 -23.27 19.47
CA LEU A 7 -8.80 -21.83 19.14
C LEU A 7 -10.23 -21.34 18.87
N LEU A 8 -11.06 -22.15 18.18
CA LEU A 8 -12.49 -21.84 17.97
C LEU A 8 -13.30 -21.87 19.25
N CYS A 9 -13.00 -22.80 20.17
CA CYS A 9 -13.59 -22.85 21.49
C CYS A 9 -13.17 -21.67 22.37
N PHE A 10 -11.92 -21.18 22.24
CA PHE A 10 -11.43 -20.01 22.98
C PHE A 10 -12.09 -18.72 22.49
N VAL A 11 -12.34 -18.56 21.20
CA VAL A 11 -13.07 -17.42 20.64
C VAL A 11 -14.56 -17.48 21.04
N GLY A 12 -15.17 -18.66 21.03
CA GLY A 12 -16.55 -18.86 21.51
C GLY A 12 -16.71 -18.61 23.02
N LEU A 13 -15.75 -19.04 23.84
CA LEU A 13 -15.72 -18.78 25.30
C LEU A 13 -15.41 -17.31 25.64
N ALA A 14 -14.56 -16.65 24.85
CA ALA A 14 -14.30 -15.23 25.01
C ALA A 14 -15.54 -14.39 24.65
N LEU A 15 -16.30 -14.77 23.62
CA LEU A 15 -17.55 -14.11 23.26
C LEU A 15 -18.67 -14.36 24.30
N SER A 16 -18.72 -15.53 24.91
CA SER A 16 -19.69 -15.84 25.98
C SER A 16 -19.28 -15.19 27.34
N ALA A 17 -17.99 -15.02 27.63
CA ALA A 17 -17.53 -14.31 28.83
C ALA A 17 -17.79 -12.78 28.75
N VAL A 18 -17.78 -12.21 27.54
CA VAL A 18 -18.14 -10.79 27.30
C VAL A 18 -19.65 -10.56 27.43
N ALA A 19 -20.48 -11.61 27.29
CA ALA A 19 -21.92 -11.54 27.51
C ALA A 19 -22.34 -11.55 29.00
N GLN A 20 -21.38 -11.68 29.93
CA GLN A 20 -21.66 -11.60 31.35
C GLN A 20 -21.78 -10.11 31.74
N LYS A 21 -23.01 -9.63 31.76
CA LYS A 21 -23.46 -8.29 32.14
C LYS A 21 -22.82 -7.81 33.41
N SER A 22 -21.88 -6.89 33.34
CA SER A 22 -21.68 -5.91 34.40
C SER A 22 -22.64 -4.73 34.13
N GLU A 23 -23.51 -4.40 35.04
CA GLU A 23 -24.57 -3.39 34.86
C GLU A 23 -24.04 -1.96 34.62
N ASP A 24 -22.74 -1.71 34.66
CA ASP A 24 -22.12 -0.37 34.50
C ASP A 24 -21.29 -0.15 33.24
N SER A 25 -21.10 -1.13 32.37
CA SER A 25 -20.33 -0.91 31.11
C SER A 25 -21.23 -1.07 29.88
N LYS A 26 -21.53 0.04 29.20
CA LYS A 26 -22.15 0.05 27.87
C LYS A 26 -21.16 -0.48 26.83
N LEU A 27 -20.82 -1.76 26.89
CA LEU A 27 -20.03 -2.44 25.90
C LEU A 27 -20.93 -2.87 24.73
N SER A 28 -20.67 -2.40 23.52
CA SER A 28 -21.29 -2.93 22.32
C SER A 28 -20.26 -3.63 21.44
N VAL A 29 -20.65 -4.73 20.84
CA VAL A 29 -19.82 -5.53 19.94
C VAL A 29 -20.58 -5.74 18.64
N ASP A 30 -20.05 -5.21 17.54
CA ASP A 30 -20.62 -5.35 16.21
C ASP A 30 -19.73 -6.22 15.34
N LEU A 31 -20.30 -7.29 14.80
CA LEU A 31 -19.66 -8.13 13.80
C LEU A 31 -19.99 -7.59 12.41
N TYR A 32 -18.96 -7.47 11.56
CA TYR A 32 -19.14 -7.03 10.17
C TYR A 32 -18.17 -7.74 9.24
N GLY A 33 -18.49 -7.74 7.97
CA GLY A 33 -17.61 -8.32 6.98
C GLY A 33 -18.26 -8.51 5.63
N PHE A 34 -17.60 -9.32 4.82
CA PHE A 34 -18.14 -9.75 3.55
C PHE A 34 -17.50 -11.06 3.08
N ILE A 35 -18.25 -11.83 2.33
CA ILE A 35 -17.75 -12.91 1.49
C ILE A 35 -17.47 -12.30 0.11
N ARG A 36 -16.26 -12.48 -0.40
CA ARG A 36 -15.83 -12.01 -1.71
C ARG A 36 -15.29 -13.17 -2.53
N ASN A 37 -15.87 -13.33 -3.71
CA ASN A 37 -15.38 -14.24 -4.74
C ASN A 37 -15.08 -13.43 -5.99
N GLU A 38 -13.95 -13.72 -6.63
CA GLU A 38 -13.55 -13.06 -7.85
C GLU A 38 -12.84 -14.01 -8.79
N ILE A 39 -13.21 -13.92 -10.07
CA ILE A 39 -12.51 -14.56 -11.18
C ILE A 39 -11.82 -13.47 -11.99
N PHE A 40 -10.61 -13.73 -12.40
CA PHE A 40 -9.87 -12.84 -13.28
C PHE A 40 -9.06 -13.61 -14.31
N ILE A 41 -8.82 -12.94 -15.44
CA ILE A 41 -8.03 -13.43 -16.55
C ILE A 41 -7.03 -12.33 -16.88
N ASP A 42 -5.75 -12.68 -16.97
CA ASP A 42 -4.64 -11.82 -17.36
C ASP A 42 -4.07 -12.26 -18.71
N SER A 43 -3.62 -11.32 -19.52
CA SER A 43 -2.91 -11.60 -20.79
C SER A 43 -1.40 -11.66 -20.61
N TYR A 44 -0.89 -11.23 -19.45
CA TYR A 44 0.54 -11.06 -19.22
C TYR A 44 0.86 -11.26 -17.73
N LYS A 45 2.02 -11.86 -17.41
CA LYS A 45 2.48 -12.02 -16.04
C LYS A 45 2.70 -10.68 -15.35
N GLY A 46 2.27 -10.58 -14.09
CA GLY A 46 2.38 -9.38 -13.28
C GLY A 46 3.34 -9.48 -12.10
N LEU A 47 3.77 -8.32 -11.63
CA LEU A 47 4.24 -8.16 -10.26
C LEU A 47 3.00 -8.12 -9.37
N ASP A 48 2.86 -9.11 -8.51
CA ASP A 48 1.66 -9.35 -7.73
C ASP A 48 1.96 -9.85 -6.32
N ALA A 49 0.90 -9.95 -5.52
CA ALA A 49 0.86 -10.62 -4.23
C ALA A 49 -0.54 -11.22 -4.01
N ALA A 50 -0.70 -11.98 -2.91
CA ALA A 50 -1.97 -12.56 -2.51
C ALA A 50 -2.61 -13.38 -3.64
N ASN A 51 -1.86 -14.31 -4.22
CA ASN A 51 -2.29 -15.20 -5.30
C ASN A 51 -2.81 -14.43 -6.52
N GLU A 52 -2.01 -13.49 -7.03
CA GLU A 52 -2.27 -12.61 -8.18
C GLU A 52 -3.43 -11.60 -7.99
N LEU A 53 -4.16 -11.65 -6.88
CA LEU A 53 -5.24 -10.71 -6.59
C LEU A 53 -4.75 -9.28 -6.40
N PHE A 54 -3.56 -9.11 -5.82
CA PHE A 54 -2.93 -7.81 -5.60
C PHE A 54 -1.92 -7.55 -6.72
N TYR A 55 -2.42 -7.23 -7.89
CA TYR A 55 -1.64 -6.93 -9.08
C TYR A 55 -1.19 -5.47 -9.11
N LEU A 56 0.07 -5.22 -9.46
CA LEU A 56 0.65 -3.88 -9.56
C LEU A 56 0.89 -3.45 -11.01
N VAL A 57 1.78 -4.15 -11.71
CA VAL A 57 2.20 -3.83 -13.09
C VAL A 57 2.57 -5.12 -13.82
N PRO A 58 2.54 -5.14 -15.19
CA PRO A 58 3.12 -6.25 -15.95
C PRO A 58 4.62 -6.36 -15.66
N LEU A 59 5.18 -7.56 -15.69
CA LEU A 59 6.63 -7.77 -15.58
C LEU A 59 7.34 -7.21 -16.83
N TYR A 60 8.66 -7.05 -16.75
CA TYR A 60 9.48 -6.68 -17.89
C TYR A 60 9.43 -7.77 -18.99
N VAL A 61 9.69 -7.38 -20.22
CA VAL A 61 9.82 -8.32 -21.34
C VAL A 61 11.06 -9.19 -21.14
N GLY A 62 10.86 -10.50 -20.99
CA GLY A 62 11.90 -11.50 -20.83
C GLY A 62 11.95 -12.38 -22.06
N GLN A 63 12.97 -12.24 -22.89
CA GLN A 63 13.09 -13.05 -24.11
C GLN A 63 13.70 -14.42 -23.80
N ASP A 64 13.18 -15.46 -24.45
CA ASP A 64 13.84 -16.75 -24.56
C ASP A 64 14.92 -16.74 -25.66
N ASP A 65 15.58 -17.87 -25.86
CA ASP A 65 16.63 -18.02 -26.89
C ASP A 65 16.10 -17.86 -28.33
N ASN A 66 14.79 -17.91 -28.57
CA ASN A 66 14.14 -17.68 -29.86
C ASN A 66 13.62 -16.25 -30.00
N GLY A 67 13.76 -15.40 -28.97
CA GLY A 67 13.29 -14.04 -28.92
C GLY A 67 11.82 -13.87 -28.52
N ALA A 68 11.13 -14.94 -28.08
CA ALA A 68 9.76 -14.85 -27.61
C ALA A 68 9.70 -14.35 -26.17
N ASP A 69 8.70 -13.54 -25.86
CA ASP A 69 8.51 -13.01 -24.50
C ASP A 69 7.89 -14.07 -23.56
N ILE A 70 8.66 -14.60 -22.62
CA ILE A 70 8.24 -15.60 -21.65
C ILE A 70 7.19 -15.11 -20.64
N ASN A 71 6.98 -13.80 -20.55
CA ASN A 71 5.99 -13.19 -19.67
C ASN A 71 4.67 -12.89 -20.38
N GLU A 72 4.63 -12.94 -21.71
CA GLU A 72 3.40 -12.87 -22.50
C GLU A 72 2.65 -14.21 -22.41
N GLN A 73 1.93 -14.39 -21.30
CA GLN A 73 1.26 -15.65 -21.01
C GLN A 73 -0.10 -15.39 -20.35
N TYR A 74 -1.15 -15.94 -20.98
CA TYR A 74 -2.50 -15.91 -20.39
C TYR A 74 -2.57 -16.75 -19.11
N SER A 75 -3.23 -16.20 -18.10
CA SER A 75 -3.54 -16.90 -16.87
C SER A 75 -4.97 -16.61 -16.40
N SER A 76 -5.54 -17.49 -15.61
CA SER A 76 -6.84 -17.27 -14.97
C SER A 76 -6.86 -17.85 -13.57
N ASN A 77 -7.60 -17.20 -12.67
CA ASN A 77 -7.73 -17.64 -11.29
C ASN A 77 -9.13 -17.34 -10.76
N LEU A 78 -9.63 -18.19 -9.87
CA LEU A 78 -10.83 -17.98 -9.06
C LEU A 78 -10.45 -17.98 -7.60
N SER A 79 -10.76 -16.93 -6.87
CA SER A 79 -10.30 -16.76 -5.50
C SER A 79 -11.38 -16.22 -4.56
N ALA A 80 -11.33 -16.68 -3.31
CA ALA A 80 -12.18 -16.22 -2.20
C ALA A 80 -11.38 -15.62 -1.03
N ILE A 81 -10.04 -15.58 -1.12
CA ILE A 81 -9.15 -15.22 0.00
C ILE A 81 -9.29 -13.77 0.48
N ALA A 82 -9.89 -12.91 -0.34
CA ALA A 82 -10.15 -11.51 0.03
C ALA A 82 -11.42 -11.34 0.90
N SER A 83 -12.12 -12.43 1.22
CA SER A 83 -13.22 -12.42 2.19
C SER A 83 -12.74 -11.92 3.54
N ARG A 84 -13.61 -11.17 4.24
CA ARG A 84 -13.19 -10.36 5.39
C ARG A 84 -14.13 -10.53 6.55
N LEU A 85 -13.56 -10.57 7.75
CA LEU A 85 -14.26 -10.54 9.02
C LEU A 85 -13.67 -9.47 9.92
N GLY A 86 -14.51 -8.72 10.59
CA GLY A 86 -14.12 -7.70 11.54
C GLY A 86 -15.06 -7.60 12.74
N VAL A 87 -14.53 -7.14 13.84
CA VAL A 87 -15.24 -6.84 15.07
C VAL A 87 -14.95 -5.39 15.44
N LYS A 88 -16.02 -4.62 15.67
CA LYS A 88 -15.95 -3.30 16.29
C LYS A 88 -16.46 -3.39 17.71
N VAL A 89 -15.75 -2.76 18.62
CA VAL A 89 -16.11 -2.70 20.03
C VAL A 89 -16.24 -1.23 20.42
N ALA A 90 -17.36 -0.82 21.00
CA ALA A 90 -17.48 0.45 21.72
C ALA A 90 -17.43 0.17 23.21
N GLY A 91 -16.53 0.84 23.92
CA GLY A 91 -16.25 0.68 25.34
C GLY A 91 -16.80 1.81 26.19
N PRO A 92 -16.53 1.77 27.49
CA PRO A 92 -16.87 2.86 28.42
C PRO A 92 -16.05 4.12 28.10
N GLU A 93 -16.45 5.25 28.67
CA GLU A 93 -15.60 6.43 28.67
C GLU A 93 -14.32 6.20 29.49
N ILE A 94 -13.16 6.56 28.94
CA ILE A 94 -11.87 6.51 29.61
C ILE A 94 -11.18 7.86 29.40
N PHE A 95 -10.76 8.49 30.52
CA PHE A 95 -10.17 9.83 30.51
C PHE A 95 -11.05 10.90 29.82
N GLY A 96 -12.37 10.77 29.91
CA GLY A 96 -13.33 11.67 29.26
C GLY A 96 -13.44 11.48 27.73
N ALA A 97 -12.84 10.43 27.17
CA ALA A 97 -12.97 10.06 25.78
C ALA A 97 -13.98 8.90 25.60
N LYS A 98 -14.77 8.96 24.53
CA LYS A 98 -15.47 7.77 24.03
C LYS A 98 -14.44 6.81 23.46
N THR A 99 -14.47 5.55 23.90
CA THR A 99 -13.48 4.57 23.45
C THR A 99 -14.09 3.57 22.48
N SER A 100 -13.32 3.18 21.47
CA SER A 100 -13.67 2.10 20.55
C SER A 100 -12.43 1.34 20.10
N GLY A 101 -12.65 0.12 19.62
CA GLY A 101 -11.60 -0.70 19.04
C GLY A 101 -12.09 -1.39 17.78
N THR A 102 -11.16 -1.74 16.90
CA THR A 102 -11.45 -2.53 15.69
C THR A 102 -10.40 -3.61 15.53
N ILE A 103 -10.85 -4.84 15.30
CA ILE A 103 -10.02 -5.94 14.82
C ILE A 103 -10.62 -6.41 13.50
N GLU A 104 -9.81 -6.45 12.44
CA GLU A 104 -10.24 -6.90 11.11
C GLU A 104 -9.16 -7.77 10.47
N PHE A 105 -9.57 -8.84 9.82
CA PHE A 105 -8.69 -9.78 9.14
C PHE A 105 -9.27 -10.29 7.82
N ASP A 106 -8.39 -10.77 6.97
CA ASP A 106 -8.67 -11.52 5.75
C ASP A 106 -7.66 -12.68 5.58
N PHE A 107 -7.75 -13.41 4.48
CA PHE A 107 -6.87 -14.53 4.15
C PHE A 107 -5.88 -14.18 3.02
N GLY A 108 -5.77 -12.92 2.65
CA GLY A 108 -4.87 -12.45 1.60
C GLY A 108 -3.44 -12.23 2.11
N GLY A 109 -2.74 -13.29 2.55
CA GLY A 109 -1.34 -13.23 2.92
C GLY A 109 -0.46 -12.69 1.81
N ILE A 110 0.66 -12.06 2.17
CA ILE A 110 1.62 -11.47 1.23
C ILE A 110 2.77 -12.42 0.86
N VAL A 111 2.80 -13.62 1.44
CA VAL A 111 3.83 -14.64 1.19
C VAL A 111 3.38 -15.47 -0.01
N LYS A 112 4.20 -15.53 -1.06
CA LYS A 112 3.84 -16.25 -2.30
C LYS A 112 3.63 -17.75 -2.10
N THR A 113 4.39 -18.37 -1.20
CA THR A 113 4.31 -19.81 -0.89
C THR A 113 3.09 -20.17 -0.04
N GLU A 114 2.46 -19.20 0.60
CA GLU A 114 1.33 -19.37 1.51
C GLU A 114 0.24 -18.32 1.22
N PRO A 115 -0.44 -18.42 0.06
CA PRO A 115 -1.35 -17.37 -0.40
C PRO A 115 -2.63 -17.25 0.43
N THR A 116 -2.94 -18.23 1.30
CA THR A 116 -4.14 -18.25 2.15
C THR A 116 -3.85 -17.93 3.61
N LEU A 117 -2.71 -17.32 3.90
CA LEU A 117 -2.37 -16.93 5.28
C LEU A 117 -3.36 -15.92 5.85
N PHE A 118 -3.79 -16.22 7.06
CA PHE A 118 -4.57 -15.30 7.88
C PHE A 118 -3.77 -14.03 8.17
N ARG A 119 -4.37 -12.88 7.90
CA ARG A 119 -3.70 -11.59 8.01
C ARG A 119 -4.53 -10.61 8.82
N ILE A 120 -3.90 -9.95 9.81
CA ILE A 120 -4.47 -8.80 10.51
C ILE A 120 -4.42 -7.60 9.57
N ARG A 121 -5.60 -6.97 9.35
CA ARG A 121 -5.76 -5.74 8.57
C ARG A 121 -5.78 -4.52 9.47
N HIS A 122 -6.69 -4.54 10.42
CA HIS A 122 -6.83 -3.51 11.45
C HIS A 122 -6.75 -4.16 12.83
N ALA A 123 -6.05 -3.52 13.75
CA ALA A 123 -6.01 -3.83 15.17
C ALA A 123 -5.68 -2.52 15.89
N ASN A 124 -6.70 -1.74 16.22
CA ASN A 124 -6.51 -0.40 16.77
C ASN A 124 -7.54 -0.05 17.83
N MET A 125 -7.15 0.90 18.67
CA MET A 125 -7.98 1.58 19.67
C MET A 125 -8.11 3.05 19.28
N VAL A 126 -9.30 3.62 19.55
CA VAL A 126 -9.61 5.02 19.34
C VAL A 126 -10.12 5.64 20.63
N PHE A 127 -9.55 6.76 21.00
CA PHE A 127 -10.02 7.64 22.05
C PHE A 127 -10.53 8.92 21.39
N ASP A 128 -11.82 9.19 21.50
CA ASP A 128 -12.51 10.26 20.77
C ASP A 128 -13.09 11.28 21.78
N TRP A 129 -12.43 12.43 21.87
CA TRP A 129 -12.91 13.60 22.62
C TRP A 129 -13.67 14.54 21.67
N GLU A 130 -14.31 15.55 22.22
CA GLU A 130 -15.10 16.51 21.44
C GLU A 130 -14.30 17.20 20.30
N LYS A 131 -13.03 17.55 20.59
CA LYS A 131 -12.18 18.33 19.67
C LYS A 131 -10.91 17.61 19.24
N THR A 132 -10.67 16.42 19.77
CA THR A 132 -9.43 15.68 19.48
C THR A 132 -9.71 14.19 19.44
N ARG A 133 -8.84 13.48 18.74
CA ARG A 133 -8.90 12.01 18.65
C ARG A 133 -7.49 11.43 18.70
N LEU A 134 -7.33 10.36 19.48
CA LEU A 134 -6.11 9.56 19.48
C LEU A 134 -6.41 8.17 18.90
N VAL A 135 -5.61 7.75 17.92
CA VAL A 135 -5.67 6.41 17.33
C VAL A 135 -4.35 5.70 17.62
N VAL A 136 -4.43 4.52 18.23
CA VAL A 136 -3.25 3.70 18.56
C VAL A 136 -3.44 2.30 18.00
N GLY A 137 -2.48 1.83 17.23
CA GLY A 137 -2.47 0.47 16.63
C GLY A 137 -2.44 0.45 15.13
N GLN A 138 -2.65 -0.73 14.55
CA GLN A 138 -2.56 -0.93 13.10
C GLN A 138 -3.85 -0.49 12.40
N THR A 139 -3.71 0.44 11.45
CA THR A 139 -4.79 0.87 10.56
C THR A 139 -4.19 1.43 9.25
N TRP A 140 -5.04 1.95 8.36
CA TRP A 140 -4.58 2.58 7.13
C TRP A 140 -3.54 3.67 7.43
N HIS A 141 -2.45 3.64 6.66
CA HIS A 141 -1.47 4.71 6.64
C HIS A 141 -2.16 6.06 6.32
N PRO A 142 -1.76 7.19 6.94
CA PRO A 142 -2.43 8.47 6.68
C PRO A 142 -2.47 8.88 5.20
N PHE A 143 -1.47 8.49 4.39
CA PHE A 143 -1.45 8.71 2.93
C PHE A 143 -2.52 7.91 2.15
N TRP A 144 -3.26 7.02 2.80
CA TRP A 144 -4.48 6.46 2.23
C TRP A 144 -5.52 7.55 1.92
N GLY A 145 -5.50 8.69 2.66
CA GLY A 145 -6.33 9.85 2.42
C GLY A 145 -7.80 9.62 2.74
N GLY A 146 -8.08 9.23 3.97
CA GLY A 146 -9.45 9.12 4.51
C GLY A 146 -10.38 8.28 3.64
N GLY A 147 -11.51 8.82 3.26
CA GLY A 147 -12.50 8.17 2.39
C GLY A 147 -12.30 8.39 0.89
N ALA A 148 -11.21 9.03 0.47
CA ALA A 148 -10.93 9.33 -0.94
C ALA A 148 -10.16 8.19 -1.62
N PHE A 149 -10.78 7.05 -1.88
CA PHE A 149 -10.21 5.92 -2.60
C PHE A 149 -11.07 5.55 -3.82
N PRO A 150 -10.49 4.93 -4.86
CA PRO A 150 -11.20 4.58 -6.08
C PRO A 150 -12.18 3.41 -5.86
N SER A 151 -13.25 3.39 -6.65
CA SER A 151 -14.18 2.27 -6.73
C SER A 151 -13.78 1.38 -7.93
N VAL A 152 -13.01 0.35 -7.66
CA VAL A 152 -12.50 -0.64 -8.62
C VAL A 152 -12.77 -2.06 -8.11
N ALA A 153 -12.73 -3.05 -9.00
CA ALA A 153 -12.85 -4.45 -8.63
C ALA A 153 -11.53 -5.00 -8.08
N GLY A 154 -10.39 -4.57 -8.60
CA GLY A 154 -9.07 -5.07 -8.18
C GLY A 154 -8.82 -4.93 -6.68
N LEU A 155 -8.30 -6.00 -6.03
CA LEU A 155 -7.94 -5.99 -4.61
C LEU A 155 -6.85 -4.94 -4.28
N ASN A 156 -6.05 -4.55 -5.27
CA ASN A 156 -5.03 -3.51 -5.17
C ASN A 156 -5.61 -2.11 -4.89
N THR A 157 -6.92 -1.91 -5.08
CA THR A 157 -7.65 -0.66 -4.82
C THR A 157 -6.97 0.54 -5.49
N GLY A 158 -6.48 0.36 -6.72
CA GLY A 158 -5.80 1.37 -7.51
C GLY A 158 -4.28 1.50 -7.29
N ALA A 159 -3.65 0.67 -6.43
CA ALA A 159 -2.18 0.64 -6.37
C ALA A 159 -1.58 0.16 -7.71
N PRO A 160 -0.45 0.70 -8.16
CA PRO A 160 0.49 1.62 -7.49
C PRO A 160 0.18 3.11 -7.68
N PHE A 161 -1.02 3.52 -8.09
CA PHE A 161 -1.43 4.93 -8.21
C PHE A 161 -2.12 5.45 -6.94
N GLN A 162 -2.40 4.57 -6.00
CA GLN A 162 -2.97 4.80 -4.68
C GLN A 162 -2.02 4.26 -3.63
N ALA A 163 -1.71 5.07 -2.60
CA ALA A 163 -0.95 4.60 -1.45
C ALA A 163 -1.68 3.43 -0.78
N PHE A 164 -0.99 2.31 -0.59
CA PHE A 164 -1.59 1.11 -0.02
C PHE A 164 -0.68 0.51 1.05
N ASN A 165 -0.97 0.81 2.30
CA ASN A 165 -0.32 0.17 3.45
C ASN A 165 -1.23 0.29 4.68
N ARG A 166 -1.17 -0.70 5.56
CA ARG A 166 -1.73 -0.67 6.91
C ARG A 166 -0.59 -0.86 7.89
N SER A 167 -0.43 0.12 8.76
CA SER A 167 0.75 0.27 9.59
C SER A 167 0.38 0.52 11.04
N PRO A 168 1.11 -0.06 12.00
CA PRO A 168 1.06 0.35 13.39
C PRO A 168 1.42 1.83 13.50
N GLN A 169 0.60 2.59 14.23
CA GLN A 169 0.77 4.03 14.34
C GLN A 169 0.20 4.56 15.66
N ILE A 170 0.73 5.70 16.07
CA ILE A 170 0.13 6.60 17.04
C ILE A 170 -0.22 7.86 16.27
N ARG A 171 -1.52 8.16 16.12
CA ARG A 171 -2.02 9.32 15.39
C ARG A 171 -2.88 10.18 16.30
N TYR A 172 -2.62 11.48 16.28
CA TYR A 172 -3.41 12.48 16.98
C TYR A 172 -4.07 13.42 15.99
N ASP A 173 -5.39 13.54 16.09
CA ASP A 173 -6.22 14.37 15.24
C ASP A 173 -6.79 15.55 16.03
N LEU A 174 -6.66 16.76 15.51
CA LEU A 174 -7.35 17.97 15.96
C LEU A 174 -8.58 18.19 15.08
N LEU A 175 -9.75 18.30 15.69
CA LEU A 175 -11.05 18.43 15.03
C LEU A 175 -11.54 19.88 15.19
N ALA A 176 -11.57 20.65 14.11
CA ALA A 176 -11.93 22.08 14.12
C ALA A 176 -13.01 22.35 13.07
N GLY A 177 -14.26 22.14 13.45
CA GLY A 177 -15.41 22.26 12.54
C GLY A 177 -15.33 21.27 11.40
N ASP A 178 -15.24 21.77 10.16
CA ASP A 178 -15.13 20.95 8.95
C ASP A 178 -13.68 20.48 8.68
N TRP A 179 -12.70 20.87 9.49
CA TRP A 179 -11.28 20.55 9.35
C TRP A 179 -10.83 19.47 10.33
N THR A 180 -9.98 18.58 9.86
CA THR A 180 -9.19 17.66 10.66
C THR A 180 -7.72 17.87 10.34
N VAL A 181 -6.90 18.16 11.36
CA VAL A 181 -5.43 18.24 11.23
C VAL A 181 -4.83 17.12 12.03
N SER A 182 -3.96 16.34 11.41
CA SER A 182 -3.42 15.11 12.01
C SER A 182 -1.90 15.10 12.02
N GLY A 183 -1.33 14.56 13.11
CA GLY A 183 0.07 14.16 13.20
C GLY A 183 0.17 12.69 13.57
N ALA A 184 1.04 11.93 12.91
CA ALA A 184 1.21 10.51 13.18
C ALA A 184 2.69 10.09 13.21
N ALA A 185 3.00 9.16 14.12
CA ALA A 185 4.22 8.37 14.12
C ALA A 185 3.86 6.95 13.64
N VAL A 186 4.47 6.53 12.53
CA VAL A 186 4.07 5.32 11.79
C VAL A 186 5.25 4.36 11.69
N TYR A 187 4.99 3.05 11.93
CA TYR A 187 5.95 1.98 11.71
C TYR A 187 5.47 1.09 10.57
N GLU A 188 6.39 0.72 9.67
CA GLU A 188 6.09 -0.18 8.56
C GLU A 188 5.73 -1.59 9.07
N ASN A 189 4.79 -2.25 8.41
CA ASN A 189 4.43 -3.64 8.73
C ASN A 189 4.03 -4.44 7.50
N GLN A 190 2.91 -4.10 6.83
CA GLN A 190 2.36 -4.91 5.74
C GLN A 190 3.25 -4.84 4.48
N TYR A 191 3.65 -3.65 4.09
CA TYR A 191 4.64 -3.39 3.05
C TYR A 191 5.76 -2.56 3.66
N THR A 192 6.99 -2.79 3.20
CA THR A 192 8.19 -2.24 3.83
C THR A 192 9.08 -1.57 2.81
N SER A 193 9.86 -0.61 3.28
CA SER A 193 10.96 -0.03 2.51
C SER A 193 11.95 -1.12 2.10
N LYS A 194 12.37 -1.10 0.84
CA LYS A 194 13.38 -2.02 0.34
C LYS A 194 14.75 -1.62 0.89
N CYS A 195 15.66 -2.60 0.98
CA CYS A 195 17.03 -2.38 1.41
C CYS A 195 17.98 -3.34 0.69
N PHE A 196 19.27 -2.98 0.61
CA PHE A 196 20.29 -3.81 -0.04
C PHE A 196 20.55 -5.11 0.72
N ASP A 197 20.47 -5.08 2.05
CA ASP A 197 20.81 -6.21 2.91
C ASP A 197 19.57 -7.02 3.34
N ALA A 198 18.55 -7.09 2.50
CA ALA A 198 17.29 -7.78 2.85
C ALA A 198 17.49 -9.22 3.32
N SER A 199 18.47 -9.93 2.78
CA SER A 199 18.84 -11.29 3.19
C SER A 199 19.56 -11.35 4.56
N ASN A 200 20.19 -10.27 5.00
CA ASN A 200 20.90 -10.16 6.26
C ASN A 200 20.03 -9.62 7.41
N TYR A 201 18.81 -9.18 7.08
CA TYR A 201 17.86 -8.69 8.07
C TYR A 201 16.96 -9.82 8.57
N SER A 202 16.77 -9.88 9.87
CA SER A 202 15.87 -10.86 10.51
C SER A 202 14.38 -10.56 10.29
N SER A 203 14.05 -9.37 9.78
CA SER A 203 12.69 -8.91 9.54
C SER A 203 12.65 -7.93 8.36
N PRO A 204 11.62 -7.97 7.51
CA PRO A 204 11.43 -6.99 6.44
C PRO A 204 11.34 -5.53 6.92
N THR A 205 10.93 -5.31 8.17
CA THR A 205 10.81 -3.97 8.77
C THR A 205 12.13 -3.42 9.32
N GLN A 206 13.23 -4.20 9.25
CA GLN A 206 14.46 -3.88 9.97
C GLN A 206 15.15 -2.62 9.45
N ALA A 207 15.04 -2.31 8.16
CA ALA A 207 15.61 -1.09 7.59
C ALA A 207 15.06 0.17 8.27
N GLN A 208 13.75 0.26 8.48
CA GLN A 208 13.12 1.35 9.22
C GLN A 208 13.46 1.29 10.72
N ARG A 209 13.38 0.11 11.34
CA ARG A 209 13.70 -0.06 12.77
C ARG A 209 15.11 0.37 13.11
N ASN A 210 16.08 0.02 12.26
CA ASN A 210 17.47 0.45 12.41
C ASN A 210 17.69 1.93 12.06
N GLY A 211 16.73 2.55 11.35
CA GLY A 211 16.65 4.00 11.18
C GLY A 211 16.34 4.75 12.48
N VAL A 212 15.89 4.03 13.53
CA VAL A 212 15.58 4.49 14.91
C VAL A 212 14.37 5.43 15.00
N MET A 213 14.08 6.18 13.96
CA MET A 213 12.98 7.15 13.91
C MET A 213 11.76 6.52 13.23
N PRO A 214 10.54 6.63 13.79
CA PRO A 214 9.32 6.31 13.06
C PRO A 214 9.18 7.25 11.86
N GLU A 215 8.41 6.83 10.88
CA GLU A 215 7.95 7.75 9.86
C GLU A 215 7.01 8.78 10.51
N LEU A 216 7.27 10.06 10.29
CA LEU A 216 6.42 11.15 10.76
C LEU A 216 5.55 11.63 9.61
N VAL A 217 4.24 11.68 9.85
CA VAL A 217 3.25 12.08 8.85
C VAL A 217 2.37 13.20 9.41
N TRP A 218 2.17 14.23 8.61
CA TRP A 218 1.24 15.33 8.89
C TRP A 218 0.21 15.40 7.77
N SER A 219 -1.04 15.68 8.11
CA SER A 219 -2.07 15.90 7.11
C SER A 219 -3.14 16.85 7.60
N ALA A 220 -3.81 17.50 6.64
CA ALA A 220 -4.99 18.30 6.88
C ALA A 220 -6.09 17.88 5.89
N GLU A 221 -7.30 17.69 6.38
CA GLU A 221 -8.49 17.34 5.61
C GLU A 221 -9.62 18.33 5.91
N TYR A 222 -10.26 18.83 4.85
CA TYR A 222 -11.51 19.58 4.90
C TYR A 222 -12.64 18.72 4.36
N LYS A 223 -13.76 18.62 5.10
CA LYS A 223 -14.89 17.78 4.70
C LYS A 223 -16.21 18.49 4.96
N LYS A 224 -16.94 18.80 3.88
CA LYS A 224 -18.25 19.45 3.95
C LYS A 224 -19.12 19.14 2.74
N SER A 225 -20.40 18.84 2.97
CA SER A 225 -21.44 18.71 1.93
C SER A 225 -21.03 17.87 0.71
N GLY A 226 -20.45 16.70 0.96
CA GLY A 226 -19.99 15.76 -0.08
C GLY A 226 -18.62 16.07 -0.67
N LEU A 227 -18.04 17.24 -0.38
CA LEU A 227 -16.66 17.58 -0.73
C LEU A 227 -15.71 17.12 0.38
N THR A 228 -14.61 16.46 -0.01
CA THR A 228 -13.47 16.17 0.84
C THR A 228 -12.21 16.58 0.10
N VAL A 229 -11.40 17.41 0.71
CA VAL A 229 -10.09 17.85 0.16
C VAL A 229 -9.07 17.65 1.25
N GLY A 230 -7.91 17.11 0.91
CA GLY A 230 -6.84 16.95 1.86
C GLY A 230 -5.46 16.99 1.24
N ALA A 231 -4.49 17.28 2.08
CA ALA A 231 -3.07 17.24 1.76
C ALA A 231 -2.27 16.70 2.93
N GLY A 232 -1.09 16.16 2.65
CA GLY A 232 -0.19 15.65 3.69
C GLY A 232 1.24 15.60 3.24
N ALA A 233 2.13 15.51 4.22
CA ALA A 233 3.57 15.36 4.05
C ALA A 233 4.08 14.29 4.99
N GLN A 234 5.15 13.61 4.59
CA GLN A 234 5.84 12.61 5.40
C GLN A 234 7.36 12.80 5.34
N ILE A 235 8.03 12.36 6.38
CA ILE A 235 9.47 12.13 6.42
C ILE A 235 9.75 10.79 7.07
N LYS A 236 10.63 10.01 6.48
CA LYS A 236 11.13 8.75 7.05
C LYS A 236 12.64 8.68 6.97
N ARG A 237 13.23 7.83 7.82
CA ARG A 237 14.65 7.48 7.80
C ARG A 237 14.80 5.96 7.87
N ILE A 238 15.63 5.41 7.00
CA ILE A 238 15.97 3.99 6.99
C ILE A 238 17.47 3.81 7.10
N LYS A 239 17.90 2.61 7.50
CA LYS A 239 19.31 2.18 7.41
C LYS A 239 19.44 1.20 6.24
N PRO A 240 20.07 1.58 5.11
CA PRO A 240 20.13 0.76 3.90
C PRO A 240 20.93 -0.53 4.05
N ARG A 241 22.01 -0.50 4.85
CA ARG A 241 22.88 -1.65 5.12
C ARG A 241 23.24 -1.79 6.59
N MET A 242 23.48 -3.01 7.03
CA MET A 242 24.06 -3.32 8.35
C MET A 242 25.58 -3.26 8.31
N THR A 243 26.16 -3.72 7.21
CA THR A 243 27.59 -3.82 7.01
C THR A 243 27.98 -3.43 5.59
N VAL A 244 29.18 -2.92 5.45
CA VAL A 244 29.82 -2.61 4.17
C VAL A 244 31.12 -3.40 4.07
N THR A 245 31.61 -3.64 2.85
CA THR A 245 32.84 -4.38 2.61
C THR A 245 33.66 -3.66 1.56
N GLY A 246 34.90 -3.28 1.92
CA GLY A 246 35.90 -2.72 1.04
C GLY A 246 37.14 -3.60 0.97
N THR A 247 38.20 -3.09 0.36
CA THR A 247 39.47 -3.82 0.22
C THR A 247 40.17 -4.05 1.57
N ALA A 248 39.95 -3.19 2.57
CA ALA A 248 40.53 -3.32 3.93
C ALA A 248 39.71 -4.30 4.83
N GLY A 249 38.50 -4.74 4.41
CA GLY A 249 37.73 -5.67 5.20
C GLY A 249 36.25 -5.33 5.27
N LYS A 250 35.55 -5.95 6.26
CA LYS A 250 34.12 -5.77 6.52
C LYS A 250 33.92 -4.88 7.74
N PHE A 251 33.14 -3.82 7.58
CA PHE A 251 32.85 -2.83 8.60
C PHE A 251 31.36 -2.69 8.86
N LYS A 252 31.01 -2.13 10.02
CA LYS A 252 29.63 -1.73 10.33
C LYS A 252 29.28 -0.50 9.50
N ALA A 253 28.17 -0.55 8.76
CA ALA A 253 27.69 0.62 8.03
C ALA A 253 27.16 1.68 9.00
N GLU A 254 27.48 2.95 8.76
CA GLU A 254 27.02 4.06 9.62
C GLU A 254 25.97 4.93 8.96
N GLU A 255 25.87 4.94 7.64
CA GLU A 255 25.01 5.83 6.87
C GLU A 255 23.52 5.47 6.94
N PHE A 256 22.70 6.52 6.88
CA PHE A 256 21.24 6.48 6.84
C PHE A 256 20.75 7.18 5.58
N LEU A 257 19.52 6.84 5.18
CA LEU A 257 18.81 7.51 4.11
C LEU A 257 17.53 8.14 4.64
N ALA A 258 17.39 9.47 4.49
CA ALA A 258 16.16 10.20 4.72
C ALA A 258 15.37 10.34 3.40
N SER A 259 14.05 10.29 3.48
CA SER A 259 13.17 10.41 2.30
C SER A 259 11.93 11.20 2.69
N THR A 260 11.44 12.05 1.77
CA THR A 260 10.25 12.87 1.96
C THR A 260 9.16 12.50 0.96
N GLY A 261 7.90 12.76 1.30
CA GLY A 261 6.79 12.53 0.41
C GLY A 261 5.63 13.48 0.69
N PHE A 262 4.85 13.74 -0.36
CA PHE A 262 3.70 14.63 -0.33
C PHE A 262 2.50 13.95 -0.99
N MET A 263 1.30 14.26 -0.53
CA MET A 263 0.05 13.86 -1.14
C MET A 263 -0.93 15.02 -1.17
N ALA A 264 -1.80 15.03 -2.18
CA ALA A 264 -3.01 15.83 -2.21
C ALA A 264 -4.15 15.01 -2.79
N TYR A 265 -5.37 15.26 -2.34
CA TYR A 265 -6.55 14.59 -2.86
C TYR A 265 -7.79 15.45 -2.78
N LEU A 266 -8.72 15.14 -3.68
CA LEU A 266 -10.05 15.68 -3.73
C LEU A 266 -11.04 14.55 -3.97
N LYS A 267 -12.14 14.54 -3.23
CA LYS A 267 -13.32 13.74 -3.53
C LYS A 267 -14.55 14.61 -3.46
N HIS A 268 -15.38 14.52 -4.49
CA HIS A 268 -16.74 15.04 -4.44
C HIS A 268 -17.73 13.91 -4.69
N ALA A 269 -18.67 13.75 -3.78
CA ALA A 269 -19.72 12.74 -3.85
C ALA A 269 -21.09 13.43 -3.78
N SER A 270 -21.85 13.30 -4.85
CA SER A 270 -23.25 13.68 -4.92
C SER A 270 -24.12 12.40 -4.90
N ASP A 271 -25.41 12.57 -5.08
CA ASP A 271 -26.38 11.48 -5.06
C ASP A 271 -26.10 10.37 -6.11
N ARG A 272 -25.65 10.75 -7.31
CA ARG A 272 -25.37 9.82 -8.42
C ARG A 272 -23.97 9.86 -8.97
N PHE A 273 -23.18 10.84 -8.59
CA PHE A 273 -21.86 11.03 -9.17
C PHE A 273 -20.80 11.18 -8.07
N THR A 274 -19.74 10.40 -8.20
CA THR A 274 -18.55 10.52 -7.34
C THR A 274 -17.34 10.71 -8.24
N ILE A 275 -16.53 11.72 -7.93
CA ILE A 275 -15.22 11.92 -8.51
C ILE A 275 -14.18 11.90 -7.38
N THR A 276 -13.07 11.21 -7.61
CA THR A 276 -11.92 11.17 -6.70
C THR A 276 -10.67 11.43 -7.52
N ALA A 277 -9.90 12.43 -7.16
CA ALA A 277 -8.60 12.73 -7.74
C ALA A 277 -7.54 12.71 -6.64
N LYS A 278 -6.37 12.13 -6.92
CA LYS A 278 -5.22 12.07 -6.00
C LYS A 278 -3.93 12.30 -6.74
N GLY A 279 -2.98 12.89 -6.05
CA GLY A 279 -1.61 13.03 -6.50
C GLY A 279 -0.63 12.78 -5.35
N TYR A 280 0.49 12.16 -5.70
CA TYR A 280 1.61 11.89 -4.80
C TYR A 280 2.90 12.31 -5.49
N TYR A 281 3.81 12.87 -4.73
CA TYR A 281 5.14 13.25 -5.17
C TYR A 281 6.10 12.98 -4.02
N GLY A 282 7.22 12.33 -4.28
CA GLY A 282 8.21 12.13 -3.23
C GLY A 282 9.23 11.04 -3.53
N GLN A 283 10.03 10.80 -2.53
CA GLN A 283 11.23 9.99 -2.56
C GLN A 283 10.98 8.64 -1.90
N ASN A 284 11.42 7.55 -2.54
CA ASN A 284 11.49 6.21 -1.95
C ASN A 284 10.22 5.80 -1.16
N MET A 285 9.02 6.03 -1.73
CA MET A 285 7.73 5.67 -1.11
C MET A 285 7.34 4.20 -1.36
N THR A 286 8.30 3.30 -1.44
CA THR A 286 8.09 1.88 -1.78
C THR A 286 7.26 1.12 -0.75
N HIS A 287 7.30 1.54 0.51
CA HIS A 287 6.44 1.00 1.59
C HIS A 287 4.95 1.32 1.40
N LEU A 288 4.60 2.28 0.54
CA LEU A 288 3.23 2.62 0.14
C LEU A 288 2.82 1.97 -1.19
N THR A 289 3.63 1.03 -1.71
CA THR A 289 3.48 0.34 -3.00
C THR A 289 3.73 1.22 -4.24
N PHE A 290 4.32 2.39 -4.08
CA PHE A 290 4.79 3.20 -5.19
C PHE A 290 6.11 2.67 -5.75
N LEU A 291 6.37 2.99 -7.02
CA LEU A 291 7.63 2.66 -7.68
C LEU A 291 8.81 3.45 -7.14
N GLY A 292 10.02 3.10 -7.61
CA GLY A 292 11.25 3.77 -7.25
C GLY A 292 11.99 3.07 -6.13
N GLY A 293 12.77 3.84 -5.40
CA GLY A 293 13.66 3.36 -4.36
C GLY A 293 14.81 4.34 -4.16
N TYR A 294 16.03 3.83 -4.11
CA TYR A 294 17.24 4.62 -3.95
C TYR A 294 18.45 3.85 -4.50
N GLY A 295 19.56 4.54 -4.68
CA GLY A 295 20.81 3.98 -5.14
C GLY A 295 22.00 4.46 -4.33
N VAL A 296 23.16 3.83 -4.55
CA VAL A 296 24.45 4.24 -4.02
C VAL A 296 24.96 5.46 -4.80
N ALA A 297 25.19 6.56 -4.11
CA ALA A 297 25.73 7.79 -4.70
C ALA A 297 27.24 7.81 -4.70
N THR A 298 27.88 7.40 -3.61
CA THR A 298 29.34 7.28 -3.50
C THR A 298 29.72 6.02 -2.76
N ARG A 299 30.93 5.50 -3.02
CA ARG A 299 31.50 4.37 -2.30
C ARG A 299 32.99 4.57 -2.09
N ASP A 300 33.45 4.34 -0.88
CA ASP A 300 34.86 4.28 -0.54
C ASP A 300 35.43 2.88 -0.82
N GLU A 301 36.40 2.75 -1.68
CA GLU A 301 36.95 1.47 -2.10
C GLU A 301 37.69 0.72 -0.97
N VAL A 302 38.24 1.45 0.03
CA VAL A 302 39.00 0.87 1.12
C VAL A 302 38.12 0.34 2.21
N THR A 303 37.16 1.13 2.67
CA THR A 303 36.23 0.77 3.76
C THR A 303 34.92 0.14 3.26
N GLY A 304 34.57 0.44 2.02
CA GLY A 304 33.26 0.08 1.45
C GLY A 304 32.12 0.98 1.91
N GLU A 305 32.38 2.08 2.64
CA GLU A 305 31.33 2.98 3.11
C GLU A 305 30.63 3.64 1.94
N GLU A 306 29.29 3.72 2.03
CA GLU A 306 28.43 4.19 0.94
C GLU A 306 27.59 5.39 1.40
N THR A 307 27.38 6.36 0.52
CA THR A 307 26.29 7.32 0.64
C THR A 307 25.17 6.97 -0.34
N TYR A 308 23.97 7.48 -0.11
CA TYR A 308 22.79 7.08 -0.87
C TYR A 308 22.04 8.28 -1.43
N THR A 309 21.40 8.09 -2.59
CA THR A 309 20.50 9.07 -3.22
C THR A 309 19.15 8.45 -3.52
N ASN A 310 18.06 9.20 -3.29
CA ASN A 310 16.70 8.75 -3.53
C ASN A 310 16.33 8.89 -5.01
N TYR A 311 15.50 7.95 -5.51
CA TYR A 311 14.67 8.19 -6.68
C TYR A 311 13.45 9.01 -6.27
N THR A 312 13.17 10.06 -7.03
CA THR A 312 11.96 10.87 -6.92
C THR A 312 10.91 10.40 -7.91
N ASN A 313 9.68 10.19 -7.43
CA ASN A 313 8.58 9.69 -8.23
C ASN A 313 7.32 10.52 -8.01
N TYR A 314 6.44 10.52 -9.01
CA TYR A 314 5.08 11.02 -8.86
C TYR A 314 4.07 10.00 -9.35
N THR A 315 2.87 10.02 -8.77
CA THR A 315 1.73 9.27 -9.28
C THR A 315 0.46 10.10 -9.15
N THR A 316 -0.47 9.88 -10.08
CA THR A 316 -1.78 10.49 -10.10
C THR A 316 -2.86 9.45 -10.33
N LEU A 317 -4.03 9.69 -9.75
CA LEU A 317 -5.20 8.84 -9.90
C LEU A 317 -6.43 9.72 -10.08
N LEU A 318 -7.27 9.38 -11.06
CA LEU A 318 -8.61 9.93 -11.24
C LEU A 318 -9.60 8.76 -11.29
N ASN A 319 -10.63 8.80 -10.45
CA ASN A 319 -11.73 7.83 -10.48
C ASN A 319 -13.06 8.57 -10.56
N MET A 320 -13.90 8.17 -11.50
CA MET A 320 -15.25 8.68 -11.69
C MET A 320 -16.24 7.53 -11.64
N VAL A 321 -17.35 7.72 -10.92
CA VAL A 321 -18.43 6.74 -10.80
C VAL A 321 -19.75 7.43 -10.95
N TYR A 322 -20.63 6.90 -11.80
CA TYR A 322 -21.99 7.38 -11.98
C TYR A 322 -22.99 6.27 -11.75
N GLY A 323 -24.09 6.58 -11.07
CA GLY A 323 -25.22 5.69 -10.85
C GLY A 323 -25.43 5.33 -9.38
N ARG A 324 -26.44 4.49 -9.12
CA ARG A 324 -26.82 3.99 -7.78
C ARG A 324 -26.90 2.47 -7.76
N LYS A 325 -28.06 1.88 -8.18
CA LYS A 325 -28.22 0.43 -8.30
C LYS A 325 -27.30 -0.13 -9.37
N TRP A 326 -27.35 0.41 -10.55
CA TRP A 326 -26.35 0.24 -11.60
C TRP A 326 -25.36 1.41 -11.53
N GLN A 327 -24.08 1.08 -11.56
CA GLN A 327 -23.02 2.04 -11.59
C GLN A 327 -22.11 1.76 -12.78
N ALA A 328 -21.67 2.83 -13.46
CA ALA A 328 -20.58 2.79 -14.39
C ALA A 328 -19.42 3.60 -13.79
N GLY A 329 -18.24 3.07 -13.83
CA GLY A 329 -17.05 3.70 -13.28
C GLY A 329 -15.85 3.60 -14.21
N VAL A 330 -14.89 4.48 -14.02
CA VAL A 330 -13.56 4.39 -14.66
C VAL A 330 -12.50 4.91 -13.69
N MET A 331 -11.39 4.21 -13.62
CA MET A 331 -10.18 4.66 -12.96
C MET A 331 -9.10 4.90 -14.02
N LEU A 332 -8.44 6.04 -13.93
CA LEU A 332 -7.26 6.39 -14.70
C LEU A 332 -6.10 6.59 -13.72
N GLY A 333 -4.96 5.99 -14.02
CA GLY A 333 -3.74 6.16 -13.24
C GLY A 333 -2.55 6.47 -14.14
N TYR A 334 -1.68 7.36 -13.69
CA TYR A 334 -0.41 7.65 -14.36
C TYR A 334 0.67 7.95 -13.30
N GLY A 335 1.88 7.46 -13.54
CA GLY A 335 3.02 7.72 -12.68
C GLY A 335 4.33 7.67 -13.44
N GLY A 336 5.33 8.34 -12.91
CA GLY A 336 6.65 8.42 -13.53
C GLY A 336 7.77 8.54 -12.50
N ASN A 337 8.93 8.07 -12.92
CA ASN A 337 10.21 8.20 -12.24
C ASN A 337 10.93 9.44 -12.80
N LEU A 338 11.37 10.31 -11.91
CA LEU A 338 12.07 11.55 -12.23
C LEU A 338 13.58 11.44 -12.05
N GLY A 339 14.06 10.23 -11.72
CA GLY A 339 15.46 9.98 -11.48
C GLY A 339 15.88 10.24 -10.04
N THR A 340 17.20 10.28 -9.83
CA THR A 340 17.85 10.46 -8.53
C THR A 340 18.25 11.92 -8.30
N ASP A 341 18.26 12.34 -7.03
CA ASP A 341 18.63 13.71 -6.65
C ASP A 341 20.13 14.02 -6.86
N ALA A 342 20.97 12.97 -6.84
CA ALA A 342 22.40 13.05 -7.10
C ALA A 342 22.83 11.91 -8.02
N ALA A 343 23.99 12.05 -8.67
CA ALA A 343 24.57 11.00 -9.50
C ALA A 343 24.77 9.70 -8.71
N LEU A 344 24.67 8.59 -9.41
CA LEU A 344 24.93 7.24 -8.89
C LEU A 344 26.39 6.84 -9.07
N TYR A 345 26.88 6.04 -8.15
CA TYR A 345 28.21 5.44 -8.23
C TYR A 345 28.29 4.44 -9.40
N ASP A 346 29.30 4.62 -10.26
CA ASP A 346 29.62 3.70 -11.35
C ASP A 346 30.72 2.75 -10.91
N GLU A 347 30.39 1.48 -10.68
CA GLU A 347 31.36 0.41 -10.43
C GLU A 347 31.91 -0.24 -11.69
N GLY A 348 31.62 0.32 -12.89
CA GLY A 348 32.03 -0.24 -14.18
C GLY A 348 31.15 -1.38 -14.70
N SER A 349 30.00 -1.68 -14.05
CA SER A 349 29.06 -2.70 -14.49
C SER A 349 28.09 -2.22 -15.58
N GLY A 350 28.09 -0.92 -15.89
CA GLY A 350 27.13 -0.27 -16.79
C GLY A 350 25.73 -0.11 -16.20
N LYS A 351 25.54 -0.38 -14.90
CA LYS A 351 24.30 -0.19 -14.16
C LYS A 351 24.58 0.32 -12.76
N GLY A 352 23.72 1.21 -12.26
CA GLY A 352 23.82 1.70 -10.90
C GLY A 352 23.47 0.62 -9.86
N ILE A 353 24.10 0.71 -8.69
CA ILE A 353 23.73 -0.12 -7.53
C ILE A 353 22.46 0.48 -6.93
N VAL A 354 21.30 -0.09 -7.28
CA VAL A 354 19.98 0.44 -6.91
C VAL A 354 19.10 -0.62 -6.23
N THR A 355 18.21 -0.21 -5.35
CA THR A 355 17.21 -1.05 -4.71
C THR A 355 15.88 -0.31 -4.61
N GLY A 356 14.77 -1.04 -4.67
CA GLY A 356 13.46 -0.43 -4.62
C GLY A 356 12.32 -1.36 -5.04
N LEU A 357 11.18 -0.78 -5.31
CA LEU A 357 10.07 -1.44 -5.96
C LEU A 357 10.09 -1.03 -7.44
N LEU A 358 10.66 -1.91 -8.30
CA LEU A 358 10.83 -1.68 -9.74
C LEU A 358 11.50 -0.32 -10.05
N PRO A 359 12.73 -0.06 -9.55
CA PRO A 359 13.42 1.22 -9.79
C PRO A 359 13.72 1.47 -11.27
N ASN A 360 13.72 0.41 -12.10
CA ASN A 360 13.91 0.48 -13.54
C ASN A 360 12.64 0.78 -14.36
N VAL A 361 11.47 0.93 -13.73
CA VAL A 361 10.26 1.42 -14.41
C VAL A 361 10.33 2.94 -14.49
N GLN A 362 10.30 3.49 -15.69
CA GLN A 362 10.38 4.93 -15.94
C GLN A 362 9.01 5.61 -15.88
N ASP A 363 7.98 4.96 -16.41
CA ASP A 363 6.59 5.42 -16.28
C ASP A 363 5.60 4.27 -16.40
N LEU A 364 4.40 4.49 -15.94
CA LEU A 364 3.30 3.54 -15.98
C LEU A 364 1.95 4.23 -16.10
N ALA A 365 1.00 3.53 -16.72
CA ALA A 365 -0.37 4.00 -16.88
C ALA A 365 -1.37 2.86 -16.67
N ARG A 366 -2.56 3.21 -16.18
CA ARG A 366 -3.69 2.29 -16.04
C ARG A 366 -4.99 2.94 -16.45
N VAL A 367 -5.82 2.17 -17.14
CA VAL A 367 -7.22 2.50 -17.43
C VAL A 367 -8.07 1.33 -17.00
N ALA A 368 -9.06 1.57 -16.13
CA ALA A 368 -9.90 0.52 -15.55
C ALA A 368 -11.39 0.93 -15.55
N PRO A 369 -12.12 0.81 -16.69
CA PRO A 369 -13.56 0.93 -16.72
C PRO A 369 -14.25 -0.26 -16.04
N ASN A 370 -15.34 0.00 -15.33
CA ASN A 370 -16.14 -1.02 -14.67
C ASN A 370 -17.63 -0.73 -14.69
N VAL A 371 -18.41 -1.80 -14.51
CA VAL A 371 -19.86 -1.73 -14.27
C VAL A 371 -20.16 -2.52 -13.02
N ALA A 372 -20.97 -1.95 -12.14
CA ALA A 372 -21.37 -2.58 -10.89
C ALA A 372 -22.91 -2.63 -10.74
N LEU A 373 -23.39 -3.73 -10.16
CA LEU A 373 -24.76 -3.90 -9.72
C LEU A 373 -24.80 -4.02 -8.20
N ASN A 374 -25.54 -3.12 -7.53
CA ASN A 374 -25.72 -3.11 -6.09
C ASN A 374 -27.18 -3.47 -5.77
N VAL A 375 -27.40 -4.56 -5.04
CA VAL A 375 -28.74 -5.03 -4.62
C VAL A 375 -28.70 -5.42 -3.14
N SER A 376 -29.27 -4.58 -2.28
CA SER A 376 -29.25 -4.78 -0.83
C SER A 376 -27.79 -5.00 -0.32
N LYS A 377 -27.50 -6.15 0.26
CA LYS A 377 -26.19 -6.57 0.76
C LYS A 377 -25.31 -7.27 -0.30
N PHE A 378 -25.72 -7.27 -1.56
CA PHE A 378 -25.00 -7.91 -2.66
C PHE A 378 -24.46 -6.87 -3.63
N ARG A 379 -23.20 -7.08 -4.08
CA ARG A 379 -22.52 -6.29 -5.11
C ARG A 379 -21.85 -7.21 -6.12
N LEU A 380 -22.14 -7.00 -7.41
CA LEU A 380 -21.44 -7.60 -8.54
C LEU A 380 -20.68 -6.50 -9.28
N VAL A 381 -19.45 -6.73 -9.65
CA VAL A 381 -18.66 -5.80 -10.48
C VAL A 381 -17.98 -6.57 -11.60
N VAL A 382 -18.04 -6.02 -12.81
CA VAL A 382 -17.21 -6.46 -13.94
C VAL A 382 -16.30 -5.30 -14.31
N GLU A 383 -15.01 -5.54 -14.37
CA GLU A 383 -13.97 -4.55 -14.65
C GLU A 383 -13.03 -5.07 -15.73
N TYR A 384 -12.67 -4.20 -16.64
CA TYR A 384 -11.53 -4.39 -17.52
C TYR A 384 -10.42 -3.45 -17.08
N GLU A 385 -9.22 -3.96 -16.90
CA GLU A 385 -8.04 -3.18 -16.50
C GLU A 385 -6.93 -3.35 -17.54
N MET A 386 -6.51 -2.28 -18.16
CA MET A 386 -5.30 -2.23 -18.97
C MET A 386 -4.21 -1.50 -18.19
N THR A 387 -3.11 -2.16 -17.93
CA THR A 387 -1.95 -1.58 -17.26
C THR A 387 -0.73 -1.70 -18.16
N THR A 388 -0.06 -0.58 -18.40
CA THR A 388 1.17 -0.50 -19.17
C THR A 388 2.30 0.01 -18.28
N ALA A 389 3.47 -0.64 -18.36
CA ALA A 389 4.71 -0.19 -17.73
C ALA A 389 5.81 -0.06 -18.78
N ASN A 390 6.50 1.07 -18.79
CA ASN A 390 7.66 1.33 -19.62
C ASN A 390 8.92 1.12 -18.77
N TYR A 391 9.62 0.02 -19.02
CA TYR A 391 10.87 -0.32 -18.37
C TYR A 391 12.04 0.35 -19.06
N GLY A 392 13.03 0.78 -18.31
CA GLY A 392 14.28 1.33 -18.84
C GLY A 392 15.03 0.29 -19.67
N ALA A 393 15.53 0.73 -20.80
CA ALA A 393 16.32 -0.06 -21.76
C ALA A 393 17.48 0.77 -22.31
N GLY A 394 18.44 0.11 -22.97
CA GLY A 394 19.60 0.78 -23.53
C GLY A 394 20.60 1.22 -22.47
N THR A 395 21.23 2.38 -22.67
CA THR A 395 22.26 2.91 -21.81
C THR A 395 21.68 3.47 -20.52
N PHE A 396 22.28 3.11 -19.39
CA PHE A 396 21.97 3.67 -18.07
C PHE A 396 22.71 4.98 -17.87
N ASP A 397 22.00 6.04 -17.47
CA ASP A 397 22.59 7.33 -17.15
C ASP A 397 22.85 7.40 -15.64
N PHE A 398 24.11 7.44 -15.27
CA PHE A 398 24.52 7.55 -13.86
C PHE A 398 24.22 8.93 -13.25
N SER A 399 23.98 9.95 -14.07
CA SER A 399 23.71 11.31 -13.56
C SER A 399 22.35 11.43 -12.88
N ASP A 400 21.37 10.61 -13.32
CA ASP A 400 20.00 10.65 -12.81
C ASP A 400 19.39 9.26 -12.56
N GLY A 401 20.10 8.18 -12.89
CA GLY A 401 19.64 6.81 -12.68
C GLY A 401 18.53 6.35 -13.64
N LEU A 402 18.32 7.03 -14.75
CA LEU A 402 17.34 6.66 -15.78
C LEU A 402 18.04 5.92 -16.95
N TYR A 403 17.23 5.43 -17.88
CA TYR A 403 17.72 4.77 -19.10
C TYR A 403 17.37 5.62 -20.32
N ALA A 404 18.26 5.58 -21.31
CA ALA A 404 18.07 6.31 -22.57
C ALA A 404 16.82 5.89 -23.36
N ASP A 405 16.50 4.60 -23.32
CA ASP A 405 15.39 3.98 -24.06
C ASP A 405 14.36 3.35 -23.10
N LYS A 406 13.21 3.00 -23.66
CA LYS A 406 12.11 2.36 -22.93
C LYS A 406 11.62 1.11 -23.64
N HIS A 407 11.32 0.09 -22.89
CA HIS A 407 10.69 -1.13 -23.35
C HIS A 407 9.33 -1.31 -22.67
N ARG A 408 8.27 -1.43 -23.50
CA ARG A 408 6.88 -1.47 -23.00
C ARG A 408 6.42 -2.89 -22.74
N ALA A 409 5.80 -3.11 -21.59
CA ALA A 409 5.00 -4.28 -21.28
C ALA A 409 3.55 -3.85 -20.95
N THR A 410 2.56 -4.62 -21.40
CA THR A 410 1.13 -4.31 -21.20
C THR A 410 0.38 -5.56 -20.78
N ASN A 411 -0.42 -5.46 -19.74
CA ASN A 411 -1.36 -6.49 -19.34
C ASN A 411 -2.80 -6.02 -19.54
N HIS A 412 -3.64 -6.90 -20.06
CA HIS A 412 -5.08 -6.77 -20.16
C HIS A 412 -5.71 -7.74 -19.18
N ARG A 413 -6.36 -7.20 -18.15
CA ARG A 413 -6.99 -7.97 -17.08
C ARG A 413 -8.50 -7.79 -17.12
N CYS A 414 -9.24 -8.88 -17.11
CA CYS A 414 -10.69 -8.90 -16.92
C CYS A 414 -11.01 -9.48 -15.55
N ILE A 415 -11.85 -8.79 -14.76
CA ILE A 415 -12.24 -9.21 -13.41
C ILE A 415 -13.77 -9.27 -13.32
N ALA A 416 -14.30 -10.35 -12.78
CA ALA A 416 -15.68 -10.41 -12.29
C ALA A 416 -15.66 -10.72 -10.79
N MET A 417 -16.20 -9.81 -9.98
CA MET A 417 -16.17 -9.86 -8.52
C MET A 417 -17.59 -9.86 -7.94
N MET A 418 -17.87 -10.79 -7.05
CA MET A 418 -19.11 -10.86 -6.27
C MET A 418 -18.81 -10.67 -4.79
N MET A 419 -19.60 -9.84 -4.13
CA MET A 419 -19.51 -9.59 -2.69
C MET A 419 -20.89 -9.71 -2.03
N TYR A 420 -20.93 -10.35 -0.87
CA TYR A 420 -22.07 -10.38 0.02
C TYR A 420 -21.66 -9.84 1.39
N PHE A 421 -22.30 -8.74 1.80
CA PHE A 421 -22.00 -8.04 3.06
C PHE A 421 -22.92 -8.54 4.19
N PHE A 422 -22.41 -8.59 5.42
CA PHE A 422 -23.20 -8.96 6.61
C PHE A 422 -22.87 -8.05 7.79
#